data_9fda431ded78bfa80d708de539d07592
#
_entry.id   9fda431ded78bfa80d708de539d07592
#
_cell.length_a   1.000
_cell.length_b   1.000
_cell.length_c   1.000
_cell.angle_alpha   90.00
_cell.angle_beta   90.00
_cell.angle_gamma   90.00
#
_symmetry.space_group_name_H-M   'P 1'
#
loop_
_entity.id
_entity.type
_entity.pdbx_description
1 polymer ?
#
loop_
_entity_poly.entity_id
_entity_poly.type
_entity_poly.pdbx_seq_one_letter_code
_entity_poly.pdbx_strand_id
1 'polypeptide(L)'
;SLMALMLWSVAHSWRFPHFFPTRFSLTNWSTPLQQLLEPLSVSALAALLSCLLAIILVVGCFENEQNLARARIASISQRSLWIIYLPLLIPQISFLFGIQVVLVVFHLEGTWPALVWVHLVFVLPYVFLTLANAYRSYDQRYSYVGMTLCGGPLRTFFRIKLIMLAKPILFSMAVGFGVSIAQYLPTLYVGAGRFATITTETVSIASGSDRRVMAVYALTQLLLALTGFLTAIVLPAAVFRKRKAMQN
;
A
#
# COMPACT_ATOMS: atom_id res chain seq x y z
N SER A 1 9.95 -20.93 4.79
CA SER A 1 8.51 -20.69 5.05
C SER A 1 7.68 -20.60 3.77
N LEU A 2 8.07 -19.80 2.74
CA LEU A 2 7.33 -19.71 1.45
C LEU A 2 7.25 -21.04 0.69
N MET A 3 8.34 -21.81 0.68
CA MET A 3 8.35 -23.16 0.09
C MET A 3 7.31 -24.07 0.74
N ALA A 4 7.16 -24.00 2.07
CA ALA A 4 6.15 -24.79 2.77
C ALA A 4 4.73 -24.40 2.36
N LEU A 5 4.44 -23.10 2.21
CA LEU A 5 3.15 -22.61 1.71
C LEU A 5 2.86 -23.09 0.27
N MET A 6 3.87 -23.04 -0.61
CA MET A 6 3.74 -23.56 -1.97
C MET A 6 3.44 -25.05 -1.96
N LEU A 7 4.13 -25.84 -1.14
CA LEU A 7 3.87 -27.27 -1.01
C LEU A 7 2.47 -27.56 -0.44
N TRP A 8 2.03 -26.82 0.59
CA TRP A 8 0.70 -26.98 1.16
C TRP A 8 -0.41 -26.61 0.17
N SER A 9 -0.21 -25.59 -0.66
CA SER A 9 -1.22 -25.15 -1.63
C SER A 9 -1.56 -26.21 -2.70
N VAL A 10 -0.59 -27.07 -3.05
CA VAL A 10 -0.74 -28.14 -4.04
C VAL A 10 -0.86 -29.53 -3.42
N ALA A 11 -0.78 -29.65 -2.09
CA ALA A 11 -0.91 -30.92 -1.40
C ALA A 11 -2.37 -31.35 -1.33
N HIS A 12 -2.72 -32.54 -1.86
CA HIS A 12 -4.04 -33.15 -1.65
C HIS A 12 -4.15 -33.74 -0.25
N SER A 13 -3.12 -34.48 0.18
CA SER A 13 -3.04 -35.05 1.52
C SER A 13 -1.61 -34.99 2.03
N TRP A 14 -1.45 -34.41 3.22
CA TRP A 14 -0.17 -34.34 3.91
C TRP A 14 -0.41 -34.58 5.39
N ARG A 15 -0.06 -35.79 5.85
CA ARG A 15 -0.25 -36.21 7.25
C ARG A 15 1.09 -36.64 7.85
N PHE A 16 1.29 -36.28 9.11
CA PHE A 16 2.40 -36.83 9.90
C PHE A 16 2.35 -38.37 9.88
N PRO A 17 3.48 -39.10 9.74
CA PRO A 17 4.88 -38.64 9.85
C PRO A 17 5.57 -38.33 8.51
N HIS A 18 4.87 -38.19 7.40
CA HIS A 18 5.49 -37.98 6.11
C HIS A 18 6.11 -36.57 5.99
N PHE A 19 7.38 -36.52 5.52
CA PHE A 19 8.10 -35.26 5.28
C PHE A 19 7.60 -34.50 4.04
N PHE A 20 6.99 -35.21 3.07
CA PHE A 20 6.46 -34.66 1.83
C PHE A 20 5.01 -35.08 1.61
N PRO A 21 4.23 -34.29 0.85
CA PRO A 21 2.88 -34.66 0.46
C PRO A 21 2.86 -35.99 -0.29
N THR A 22 1.92 -36.87 0.02
CA THR A 22 1.77 -38.15 -0.63
C THR A 22 1.06 -38.04 -1.97
N ARG A 23 0.23 -37.01 -2.18
CA ARG A 23 -0.48 -36.72 -3.43
C ARG A 23 -0.52 -35.22 -3.67
N PHE A 24 -0.30 -34.80 -4.92
CA PHE A 24 -0.42 -33.41 -5.37
C PHE A 24 -1.74 -33.23 -6.13
N SER A 25 -2.41 -32.11 -5.94
CA SER A 25 -3.65 -31.74 -6.62
C SER A 25 -3.82 -30.23 -6.65
N LEU A 26 -4.40 -29.72 -7.73
CA LEU A 26 -4.78 -28.31 -7.87
C LEU A 26 -6.21 -28.03 -7.40
N THR A 27 -6.91 -29.00 -6.84
CA THR A 27 -8.29 -28.83 -6.35
C THR A 27 -8.39 -27.76 -5.27
N ASN A 28 -7.32 -27.56 -4.46
CA ASN A 28 -7.27 -26.50 -3.45
C ASN A 28 -7.35 -25.08 -4.06
N TRP A 29 -7.02 -24.93 -5.33
CA TRP A 29 -7.10 -23.65 -6.06
C TRP A 29 -8.45 -23.46 -6.76
N SER A 30 -9.10 -24.54 -7.19
CA SER A 30 -10.37 -24.45 -7.92
C SER A 30 -11.58 -24.22 -7.01
N THR A 31 -11.57 -24.82 -5.82
CA THR A 31 -12.70 -24.73 -4.88
C THR A 31 -12.87 -23.36 -4.22
N PRO A 32 -11.81 -22.69 -3.73
CA PRO A 32 -11.94 -21.38 -3.07
C PRO A 32 -11.98 -20.19 -4.02
N LEU A 33 -11.80 -20.35 -5.34
CA LEU A 33 -11.69 -19.21 -6.28
C LEU A 33 -12.87 -18.25 -6.21
N GLN A 34 -14.10 -18.73 -6.10
CA GLN A 34 -15.28 -17.87 -5.98
C GLN A 34 -15.31 -17.12 -4.64
N GLN A 35 -14.88 -17.78 -3.56
CA GLN A 35 -14.82 -17.19 -2.22
C GLN A 35 -13.67 -16.19 -2.07
N LEU A 36 -12.60 -16.31 -2.88
CA LEU A 36 -11.45 -15.42 -2.90
C LEU A 36 -11.74 -14.06 -3.56
N LEU A 37 -12.69 -13.99 -4.49
CA LEU A 37 -12.92 -12.77 -5.29
C LEU A 37 -13.36 -11.59 -4.43
N GLU A 38 -14.25 -11.80 -3.48
CA GLU A 38 -14.74 -10.73 -2.60
C GLU A 38 -13.63 -10.19 -1.69
N PRO A 39 -12.93 -11.01 -0.87
CA PRO A 39 -11.82 -10.53 -0.04
C PRO A 39 -10.67 -9.89 -0.84
N LEU A 40 -10.41 -10.41 -2.05
CA LEU A 40 -9.40 -9.87 -2.95
C LEU A 40 -9.79 -8.46 -3.44
N SER A 41 -11.04 -8.29 -3.86
CA SER A 41 -11.55 -7.00 -4.35
C SER A 41 -11.58 -5.95 -3.24
N VAL A 42 -12.03 -6.31 -2.04
CA VAL A 42 -12.03 -5.42 -0.87
C VAL A 42 -10.61 -4.99 -0.52
N SER A 43 -9.67 -5.94 -0.47
CA SER A 43 -8.24 -5.64 -0.20
C SER A 43 -7.65 -4.73 -1.26
N ALA A 44 -7.87 -5.02 -2.54
CA ALA A 44 -7.33 -4.24 -3.65
C ALA A 44 -7.90 -2.81 -3.66
N LEU A 45 -9.21 -2.65 -3.45
CA LEU A 45 -9.87 -1.34 -3.41
C LEU A 45 -9.41 -0.51 -2.20
N ALA A 46 -9.39 -1.09 -1.00
CA ALA A 46 -8.90 -0.41 0.18
C ALA A 46 -7.44 0.03 0.03
N ALA A 47 -6.58 -0.85 -0.52
CA ALA A 47 -5.18 -0.54 -0.78
C ALA A 47 -5.01 0.55 -1.84
N LEU A 48 -5.73 0.50 -2.95
CA LEU A 48 -5.66 1.51 -4.00
C LEU A 48 -6.13 2.89 -3.49
N LEU A 49 -7.28 2.95 -2.81
CA LEU A 49 -7.82 4.20 -2.32
C LEU A 49 -6.92 4.83 -1.26
N SER A 50 -6.46 4.05 -0.28
CA SER A 50 -5.54 4.54 0.76
C SER A 50 -4.20 4.99 0.19
N CYS A 51 -3.64 4.28 -0.80
CA CYS A 51 -2.41 4.69 -1.47
C CYS A 51 -2.56 5.95 -2.31
N LEU A 52 -3.64 6.08 -3.07
CA LEU A 52 -3.90 7.29 -3.86
C LEU A 52 -4.01 8.51 -2.96
N LEU A 53 -4.78 8.40 -1.86
CA LEU A 53 -4.89 9.46 -0.88
C LEU A 53 -3.54 9.77 -0.22
N ALA A 54 -2.75 8.76 0.16
CA ALA A 54 -1.42 8.95 0.73
C ALA A 54 -0.49 9.70 -0.23
N ILE A 55 -0.45 9.31 -1.52
CA ILE A 55 0.36 10.00 -2.54
C ILE A 55 -0.07 11.46 -2.69
N ILE A 56 -1.38 11.73 -2.78
CA ILE A 56 -1.89 13.11 -2.92
C ILE A 56 -1.47 13.96 -1.71
N LEU A 57 -1.63 13.44 -0.49
CA LEU A 57 -1.27 14.16 0.73
C LEU A 57 0.23 14.38 0.83
N VAL A 58 1.05 13.36 0.57
CA VAL A 58 2.51 13.44 0.67
C VAL A 58 3.09 14.36 -0.40
N VAL A 59 2.62 14.25 -1.66
CA VAL A 59 3.04 15.15 -2.74
C VAL A 59 2.61 16.58 -2.43
N GLY A 60 1.39 16.79 -1.96
CA GLY A 60 0.91 18.11 -1.53
C GLY A 60 1.76 18.71 -0.39
N CYS A 61 2.17 17.89 0.57
CA CYS A 61 3.05 18.29 1.66
C CYS A 61 4.43 18.76 1.13
N PHE A 62 5.05 17.99 0.24
CA PHE A 62 6.33 18.35 -0.35
C PHE A 62 6.24 19.55 -1.28
N GLU A 63 5.16 19.71 -2.05
CA GLU A 63 4.95 20.92 -2.86
C GLU A 63 4.80 22.17 -1.99
N ASN A 64 4.05 22.05 -0.89
CA ASN A 64 3.92 23.15 0.07
C ASN A 64 5.26 23.50 0.72
N GLU A 65 6.05 22.50 1.15
CA GLU A 65 7.40 22.70 1.70
C GLU A 65 8.30 23.48 0.72
N GLN A 66 8.29 23.10 -0.56
CA GLN A 66 9.08 23.77 -1.60
C GLN A 66 8.56 25.18 -1.91
N ASN A 67 7.26 25.41 -1.89
CA ASN A 67 6.67 26.73 -2.12
C ASN A 67 6.99 27.69 -0.96
N LEU A 68 6.93 27.23 0.28
CA LEU A 68 7.33 28.02 1.47
C LEU A 68 8.83 28.37 1.41
N ALA A 69 9.67 27.40 1.04
CA ALA A 69 11.10 27.65 0.86
C ALA A 69 11.38 28.70 -0.23
N ARG A 70 10.65 28.68 -1.35
CA ARG A 70 10.73 29.70 -2.41
C ARG A 70 10.30 31.07 -1.92
N ALA A 71 9.25 31.14 -1.11
CA ALA A 71 8.75 32.39 -0.53
C ALA A 71 9.62 32.92 0.60
N ARG A 72 10.71 32.23 0.99
CA ARG A 72 11.55 32.52 2.16
C ARG A 72 10.75 32.58 3.46
N ILE A 73 9.62 31.91 3.53
CA ILE A 73 8.82 31.74 4.74
C ILE A 73 9.39 30.54 5.50
N ALA A 74 9.37 30.60 6.83
CA ALA A 74 9.87 29.51 7.65
C ALA A 74 9.23 28.17 7.22
N SER A 75 10.08 27.22 6.83
CA SER A 75 9.66 25.87 6.47
C SER A 75 8.94 25.21 7.63
N ILE A 76 8.01 24.31 7.32
CA ILE A 76 7.38 23.43 8.31
C ILE A 76 8.49 22.83 9.16
N SER A 77 8.44 23.11 10.48
CA SER A 77 9.46 22.62 11.40
C SER A 77 9.64 21.12 11.25
N GLN A 78 10.88 20.64 11.22
CA GLN A 78 11.16 19.21 11.25
C GLN A 78 10.39 18.48 12.38
N ARG A 79 10.06 19.19 13.45
CA ARG A 79 9.23 18.68 14.56
C ARG A 79 7.84 18.27 14.11
N SER A 80 7.23 18.93 13.13
CA SER A 80 5.89 18.56 12.61
C SER A 80 5.91 17.25 11.83
N LEU A 81 7.05 16.84 11.30
CA LEU A 81 7.20 15.58 10.58
C LEU A 81 7.11 14.36 11.52
N TRP A 82 7.40 14.54 12.82
CA TRP A 82 7.26 13.46 13.79
C TRP A 82 5.82 12.93 13.91
N ILE A 83 4.83 13.78 13.63
CA ILE A 83 3.41 13.40 13.64
C ILE A 83 3.13 12.31 12.60
N ILE A 84 3.79 12.38 11.43
CA ILE A 84 3.63 11.39 10.36
C ILE A 84 4.15 10.00 10.81
N TYR A 85 5.19 9.98 11.66
CA TYR A 85 5.77 8.72 12.15
C TYR A 85 5.10 8.18 13.40
N LEU A 86 4.21 8.94 14.02
CA LEU A 86 3.55 8.57 15.27
C LEU A 86 2.85 7.19 15.19
N PRO A 87 2.13 6.83 14.11
CA PRO A 87 1.54 5.49 13.97
C PRO A 87 2.56 4.35 13.93
N LEU A 88 3.82 4.61 13.60
CA LEU A 88 4.90 3.62 13.60
C LEU A 88 5.58 3.48 14.96
N LEU A 89 5.52 4.51 15.80
CA LEU A 89 6.19 4.54 17.10
C LEU A 89 5.32 3.97 18.21
N ILE A 90 4.00 4.15 18.10
CA ILE A 90 3.04 3.66 19.11
C ILE A 90 2.69 2.20 18.81
N PRO A 91 2.57 1.33 19.85
CA PRO A 91 2.07 -0.02 19.65
C PRO A 91 0.74 0.00 18.91
N GLN A 92 0.66 -0.74 17.80
CA GLN A 92 -0.46 -0.69 16.86
C GLN A 92 -1.82 -0.90 17.52
N ILE A 93 -1.91 -1.85 18.45
CA ILE A 93 -3.16 -2.15 19.16
C ILE A 93 -3.64 -0.96 19.97
N SER A 94 -2.76 -0.33 20.77
CA SER A 94 -3.11 0.83 21.58
C SER A 94 -3.58 2.01 20.74
N PHE A 95 -2.92 2.23 19.59
CA PHE A 95 -3.31 3.27 18.65
C PHE A 95 -4.67 3.00 18.01
N LEU A 96 -4.95 1.74 17.64
CA LEU A 96 -6.23 1.34 17.07
C LEU A 96 -7.40 1.46 18.03
N PHE A 97 -7.21 1.18 19.33
CA PHE A 97 -8.24 1.44 20.33
C PHE A 97 -8.63 2.91 20.39
N GLY A 98 -7.65 3.82 20.33
CA GLY A 98 -7.94 5.25 20.27
C GLY A 98 -8.74 5.64 19.02
N ILE A 99 -8.36 5.12 17.86
CA ILE A 99 -9.10 5.33 16.60
C ILE A 99 -10.52 4.77 16.72
N GLN A 100 -10.67 3.57 17.25
CA GLN A 100 -11.98 2.92 17.38
C GLN A 100 -12.95 3.75 18.24
N VAL A 101 -12.49 4.29 19.35
CA VAL A 101 -13.30 5.18 20.18
C VAL A 101 -13.80 6.39 19.37
N VAL A 102 -12.92 7.01 18.59
CA VAL A 102 -13.29 8.14 17.73
C VAL A 102 -14.35 7.73 16.71
N LEU A 103 -14.15 6.57 16.04
CA LEU A 103 -15.09 6.09 15.01
C LEU A 103 -16.47 5.75 15.60
N VAL A 104 -16.52 5.17 16.80
CA VAL A 104 -17.78 4.89 17.51
C VAL A 104 -18.53 6.19 17.82
N VAL A 105 -17.83 7.20 18.36
CA VAL A 105 -18.45 8.51 18.68
C VAL A 105 -19.04 9.17 17.43
N PHE A 106 -18.39 9.01 16.27
CA PHE A 106 -18.89 9.58 15.01
C PHE A 106 -19.80 8.62 14.22
N HIS A 107 -20.11 7.43 14.73
CA HIS A 107 -20.91 6.40 14.05
C HIS A 107 -20.35 5.99 12.67
N LEU A 108 -19.04 5.97 12.51
CA LEU A 108 -18.33 5.66 11.26
C LEU A 108 -17.78 4.23 11.21
N GLU A 109 -17.89 3.46 12.29
CA GLU A 109 -17.40 2.07 12.33
C GLU A 109 -18.10 1.19 11.29
N GLY A 110 -17.35 0.26 10.70
CA GLY A 110 -17.85 -0.63 9.66
C GLY A 110 -18.26 0.09 8.37
N THR A 111 -17.71 1.28 8.08
CA THR A 111 -17.93 2.01 6.84
C THR A 111 -16.68 2.00 5.95
N TRP A 112 -16.87 2.10 4.63
CA TRP A 112 -15.76 2.21 3.68
C TRP A 112 -14.82 3.39 3.95
N PRO A 113 -15.32 4.62 4.22
CA PRO A 113 -14.44 5.74 4.55
C PRO A 113 -13.56 5.48 5.77
N ALA A 114 -14.10 4.85 6.83
CA ALA A 114 -13.33 4.54 8.02
C ALA A 114 -12.24 3.49 7.72
N LEU A 115 -12.56 2.46 6.94
CA LEU A 115 -11.59 1.44 6.52
C LEU A 115 -10.45 2.08 5.71
N VAL A 116 -10.77 2.88 4.70
CA VAL A 116 -9.76 3.57 3.87
C VAL A 116 -8.94 4.54 4.71
N TRP A 117 -9.57 5.27 5.63
CA TRP A 117 -8.88 6.22 6.49
C TRP A 117 -7.89 5.54 7.45
N VAL A 118 -8.28 4.43 8.09
CA VAL A 118 -7.34 3.73 8.98
C VAL A 118 -6.18 3.12 8.20
N HIS A 119 -6.42 2.56 7.01
CA HIS A 119 -5.34 2.10 6.15
C HIS A 119 -4.41 3.25 5.74
N LEU A 120 -4.97 4.41 5.39
CA LEU A 120 -4.22 5.62 5.05
C LEU A 120 -3.27 6.04 6.17
N VAL A 121 -3.73 6.04 7.43
CA VAL A 121 -2.92 6.45 8.60
C VAL A 121 -1.64 5.61 8.70
N PHE A 122 -1.71 4.31 8.46
CA PHE A 122 -0.53 3.43 8.50
C PHE A 122 0.26 3.41 7.19
N VAL A 123 -0.34 3.67 6.04
CA VAL A 123 0.33 3.73 4.72
C VAL A 123 1.13 5.03 4.56
N LEU A 124 0.61 6.13 5.06
CA LEU A 124 1.15 7.48 4.86
C LEU A 124 2.62 7.61 5.24
N PRO A 125 3.12 7.13 6.41
CA PRO A 125 4.53 7.24 6.75
C PRO A 125 5.45 6.46 5.80
N TYR A 126 5.03 5.32 5.29
CA TYR A 126 5.83 4.53 4.34
C TYR A 126 5.94 5.23 2.98
N VAL A 127 4.82 5.78 2.48
CA VAL A 127 4.81 6.58 1.25
C VAL A 127 5.68 7.83 1.41
N PHE A 128 5.59 8.50 2.57
CA PHE A 128 6.41 9.67 2.87
C PHE A 128 7.91 9.34 2.88
N LEU A 129 8.32 8.27 3.57
CA LEU A 129 9.72 7.84 3.65
C LEU A 129 10.30 7.48 2.29
N THR A 130 9.54 6.74 1.49
CA THR A 130 10.01 6.29 0.17
C THR A 130 10.10 7.41 -0.85
N LEU A 131 9.23 8.42 -0.76
CA LEU A 131 9.18 9.54 -1.70
C LEU A 131 10.09 10.70 -1.29
N ALA A 132 10.39 10.85 0.01
CA ALA A 132 11.13 12.01 0.56
C ALA A 132 12.46 12.27 -0.13
N ASN A 133 13.29 11.24 -0.29
CA ASN A 133 14.62 11.39 -0.90
C ASN A 133 14.52 11.85 -2.37
N ALA A 134 13.64 11.24 -3.16
CA ALA A 134 13.47 11.60 -4.55
C ALA A 134 12.94 13.03 -4.72
N TYR A 135 12.04 13.45 -3.83
CA TYR A 135 11.47 14.79 -3.86
C TYR A 135 12.48 15.87 -3.44
N ARG A 136 13.32 15.59 -2.44
CA ARG A 136 14.36 16.51 -1.96
C ARG A 136 15.55 16.60 -2.88
N SER A 137 15.89 15.53 -3.60
CA SER A 137 16.97 15.50 -4.59
C SER A 137 16.56 16.10 -5.95
N TYR A 138 15.26 16.43 -6.14
CA TYR A 138 14.79 17.05 -7.38
C TYR A 138 15.35 18.46 -7.54
N ASP A 139 16.06 18.73 -8.67
CA ASP A 139 16.62 20.05 -8.97
C ASP A 139 15.50 21.04 -9.34
N GLN A 140 15.35 22.05 -8.49
CA GLN A 140 14.36 23.12 -8.63
C GLN A 140 14.52 23.94 -9.91
N ARG A 141 15.70 23.93 -10.55
CA ARG A 141 15.96 24.66 -11.80
C ARG A 141 15.01 24.22 -12.92
N TYR A 142 14.68 22.92 -12.99
CA TYR A 142 13.69 22.41 -13.95
C TYR A 142 12.30 23.03 -13.72
N SER A 143 11.92 23.27 -12.46
CA SER A 143 10.65 23.92 -12.16
C SER A 143 10.66 25.40 -12.57
N TYR A 144 11.77 26.13 -12.38
CA TYR A 144 11.87 27.52 -12.79
C TYR A 144 11.79 27.67 -14.32
N VAL A 145 12.58 26.92 -15.07
CA VAL A 145 12.51 26.88 -16.54
C VAL A 145 11.13 26.42 -17.01
N GLY A 146 10.54 25.45 -16.33
CA GLY A 146 9.20 24.98 -16.64
C GLY A 146 8.13 26.04 -16.46
N MET A 147 8.21 26.87 -15.42
CA MET A 147 7.24 27.94 -15.19
C MET A 147 7.26 29.00 -16.31
N THR A 148 8.43 29.33 -16.87
CA THR A 148 8.53 30.24 -18.00
C THR A 148 7.99 29.62 -19.30
N LEU A 149 8.26 28.33 -19.54
CA LEU A 149 7.86 27.65 -20.78
C LEU A 149 6.38 27.22 -20.77
N CYS A 150 5.86 26.76 -19.63
CA CYS A 150 4.51 26.21 -19.51
C CYS A 150 3.46 27.25 -19.09
N GLY A 151 3.86 28.47 -18.73
CA GLY A 151 2.95 29.55 -18.38
C GLY A 151 2.28 29.38 -17.01
N GLY A 152 2.94 28.69 -16.04
CA GLY A 152 2.46 28.65 -14.66
C GLY A 152 2.87 27.40 -13.86
N PRO A 153 2.75 27.45 -12.52
CA PRO A 153 3.24 26.40 -11.62
C PRO A 153 2.49 25.07 -11.76
N LEU A 154 1.16 25.07 -11.88
CA LEU A 154 0.37 23.85 -12.01
C LEU A 154 0.68 23.09 -13.31
N ARG A 155 0.81 23.82 -14.44
CA ARG A 155 1.16 23.18 -15.71
C ARG A 155 2.57 22.61 -15.68
N THR A 156 3.51 23.29 -15.03
CA THR A 156 4.87 22.80 -14.82
C THR A 156 4.88 21.55 -13.97
N PHE A 157 4.10 21.52 -12.90
CA PHE A 157 3.98 20.34 -12.04
C PHE A 157 3.55 19.12 -12.85
N PHE A 158 2.42 19.18 -13.56
CA PHE A 158 1.88 18.02 -14.30
C PHE A 158 2.71 17.65 -15.53
N ARG A 159 3.31 18.59 -16.24
CA ARG A 159 4.02 18.33 -17.51
C ARG A 159 5.51 18.00 -17.32
N ILE A 160 6.12 18.45 -16.27
CA ILE A 160 7.58 18.29 -16.07
C ILE A 160 7.84 17.50 -14.78
N LYS A 161 7.46 18.05 -13.63
CA LYS A 161 7.85 17.50 -12.33
C LYS A 161 7.27 16.11 -12.06
N LEU A 162 5.95 15.95 -12.29
CA LEU A 162 5.26 14.67 -12.10
C LEU A 162 5.86 13.57 -13.00
N ILE A 163 6.24 13.92 -14.24
CA ILE A 163 6.85 12.97 -15.17
C ILE A 163 8.27 12.59 -14.71
N MET A 164 9.06 13.54 -14.24
CA MET A 164 10.41 13.28 -13.72
C MET A 164 10.37 12.43 -12.43
N LEU A 165 9.38 12.65 -11.58
CA LEU A 165 9.18 11.90 -10.34
C LEU A 165 8.28 10.66 -10.49
N ALA A 166 7.88 10.30 -11.72
CA ALA A 166 6.94 9.19 -11.94
C ALA A 166 7.47 7.85 -11.41
N LYS A 167 8.74 7.52 -11.61
CA LYS A 167 9.36 6.29 -11.10
C LYS A 167 9.27 6.21 -9.56
N PRO A 168 9.79 7.19 -8.78
CA PRO A 168 9.69 7.16 -7.33
C PRO A 168 8.25 7.22 -6.81
N ILE A 169 7.35 7.92 -7.49
CA ILE A 169 5.92 7.95 -7.11
C ILE A 169 5.29 6.57 -7.26
N LEU A 170 5.50 5.89 -8.39
CA LEU A 170 4.98 4.54 -8.62
C LEU A 170 5.61 3.52 -7.65
N PHE A 171 6.89 3.66 -7.34
CA PHE A 171 7.53 2.82 -6.34
C PHE A 171 6.95 3.04 -4.94
N SER A 172 6.76 4.30 -4.54
CA SER A 172 6.13 4.63 -3.25
C SER A 172 4.69 4.12 -3.17
N MET A 173 3.96 4.17 -4.30
CA MET A 173 2.62 3.61 -4.42
C MET A 173 2.63 2.08 -4.25
N ALA A 174 3.60 1.37 -4.84
CA ALA A 174 3.74 -0.07 -4.67
C ALA A 174 4.06 -0.46 -3.22
N VAL A 175 4.94 0.29 -2.55
CA VAL A 175 5.24 0.08 -1.13
C VAL A 175 3.98 0.29 -0.28
N GLY A 176 3.27 1.41 -0.48
CA GLY A 176 2.04 1.71 0.25
C GLY A 176 0.96 0.65 0.01
N PHE A 177 0.82 0.17 -1.24
CA PHE A 177 -0.10 -0.90 -1.61
C PHE A 177 0.21 -2.19 -0.86
N GLY A 178 1.48 -2.61 -0.84
CA GLY A 178 1.91 -3.78 -0.09
C GLY A 178 1.67 -3.65 1.42
N VAL A 179 1.95 -2.47 1.99
CA VAL A 179 1.68 -2.16 3.40
C VAL A 179 0.17 -2.25 3.70
N SER A 180 -0.67 -1.70 2.83
CA SER A 180 -2.13 -1.74 3.02
C SER A 180 -2.68 -3.17 2.98
N ILE A 181 -2.20 -4.00 2.04
CA ILE A 181 -2.62 -5.41 1.96
C ILE A 181 -2.21 -6.19 3.21
N ALA A 182 -1.08 -5.86 3.83
CA ALA A 182 -0.60 -6.54 5.03
C ALA A 182 -1.35 -6.15 6.32
N GLN A 183 -2.25 -5.16 6.28
CA GLN A 183 -2.95 -4.65 7.47
C GLN A 183 -4.07 -5.58 7.93
N TYR A 184 -3.77 -6.41 8.92
CA TYR A 184 -4.74 -7.29 9.59
C TYR A 184 -5.53 -6.56 10.68
N LEU A 185 -4.83 -6.05 11.70
CA LEU A 185 -5.47 -5.45 12.88
C LEU A 185 -6.33 -4.21 12.55
N PRO A 186 -5.88 -3.26 11.71
CA PRO A 186 -6.70 -2.14 11.31
C PRO A 186 -8.02 -2.56 10.66
N THR A 187 -7.96 -3.54 9.75
CA THR A 187 -9.17 -4.07 9.10
C THR A 187 -10.10 -4.77 10.10
N LEU A 188 -9.53 -5.58 10.99
CA LEU A 188 -10.30 -6.33 11.98
C LEU A 188 -11.08 -5.39 12.92
N TYR A 189 -10.37 -4.38 13.48
CA TYR A 189 -10.97 -3.47 14.46
C TYR A 189 -11.95 -2.48 13.83
N VAL A 190 -11.58 -1.86 12.70
CA VAL A 190 -12.38 -0.80 12.07
C VAL A 190 -13.43 -1.36 11.13
N GLY A 191 -13.15 -2.50 10.51
CA GLY A 191 -14.09 -3.18 9.62
C GLY A 191 -15.30 -3.79 10.34
N ALA A 192 -15.23 -3.96 11.66
CA ALA A 192 -16.31 -4.52 12.49
C ALA A 192 -16.95 -5.80 11.91
N GLY A 193 -16.14 -6.63 11.26
CA GLY A 193 -16.59 -7.86 10.60
C GLY A 193 -17.37 -7.68 9.29
N ARG A 194 -17.57 -6.44 8.83
CA ARG A 194 -18.31 -6.14 7.58
C ARG A 194 -17.43 -6.25 6.33
N PHE A 195 -16.11 -6.09 6.47
CA PHE A 195 -15.15 -6.11 5.38
C PHE A 195 -14.20 -7.29 5.56
N ALA A 196 -14.41 -8.31 4.77
CA ALA A 196 -13.48 -9.43 4.66
C ALA A 196 -12.36 -9.04 3.68
N THR A 197 -11.12 -8.92 4.18
CA THR A 197 -9.94 -8.76 3.33
C THR A 197 -9.22 -10.08 3.19
N ILE A 198 -8.36 -10.20 2.17
CA ILE A 198 -7.56 -11.42 1.96
C ILE A 198 -6.72 -11.76 3.20
N THR A 199 -6.26 -10.73 3.93
CA THR A 199 -5.45 -10.89 5.14
C THR A 199 -6.28 -11.36 6.33
N THR A 200 -7.49 -10.80 6.54
CA THR A 200 -8.39 -11.24 7.62
C THR A 200 -8.88 -12.65 7.40
N GLU A 201 -9.20 -13.03 6.16
CA GLU A 201 -9.59 -14.38 5.79
C GLU A 201 -8.42 -15.37 5.96
N THR A 202 -7.21 -15.00 5.51
CA THR A 202 -6.02 -15.84 5.71
C THR A 202 -5.80 -16.17 7.18
N VAL A 203 -5.91 -15.20 8.08
CA VAL A 203 -5.74 -15.38 9.52
C VAL A 203 -6.88 -16.19 10.12
N SER A 204 -8.12 -15.94 9.69
CA SER A 204 -9.30 -16.69 10.13
C SER A 204 -9.16 -18.19 9.78
N ILE A 205 -8.78 -18.50 8.55
CA ILE A 205 -8.57 -19.89 8.09
C ILE A 205 -7.34 -20.51 8.77
N ALA A 206 -6.29 -19.72 9.06
CA ALA A 206 -5.10 -20.19 9.75
C ALA A 206 -5.37 -20.65 11.19
N SER A 207 -6.37 -20.08 11.85
CA SER A 207 -6.83 -20.54 13.18
C SER A 207 -7.65 -21.82 13.11
N GLY A 208 -8.10 -22.23 11.93
CA GLY A 208 -8.76 -23.50 11.66
C GLY A 208 -7.78 -24.65 11.37
N SER A 209 -8.31 -25.80 10.95
CA SER A 209 -7.51 -27.01 10.75
C SER A 209 -6.99 -27.18 9.31
N ASP A 210 -7.51 -26.46 8.31
CA ASP A 210 -7.17 -26.67 6.90
C ASP A 210 -6.02 -25.76 6.42
N ARG A 211 -4.78 -26.22 6.63
CA ARG A 211 -3.56 -25.54 6.21
C ARG A 211 -3.45 -25.41 4.68
N ARG A 212 -4.15 -26.21 3.89
CA ARG A 212 -4.10 -26.21 2.42
C ARG A 212 -4.82 -24.99 1.87
N VAL A 213 -6.04 -24.77 2.33
CA VAL A 213 -6.82 -23.59 1.95
C VAL A 213 -6.14 -22.31 2.45
N MET A 214 -5.65 -22.28 3.70
CA MET A 214 -4.88 -21.18 4.23
C MET A 214 -3.67 -20.84 3.34
N ALA A 215 -2.95 -21.85 2.84
CA ALA A 215 -1.80 -21.64 1.96
C ALA A 215 -2.20 -20.98 0.62
N VAL A 216 -3.35 -21.32 0.05
CA VAL A 216 -3.89 -20.67 -1.16
C VAL A 216 -4.17 -19.19 -0.89
N TYR A 217 -4.84 -18.86 0.22
CA TYR A 217 -5.14 -17.48 0.59
C TYR A 217 -3.86 -16.67 0.83
N ALA A 218 -2.89 -17.23 1.56
CA ALA A 218 -1.60 -16.58 1.82
C ALA A 218 -0.79 -16.33 0.54
N LEU A 219 -0.78 -17.29 -0.39
CA LEU A 219 -0.12 -17.10 -1.69
C LEU A 219 -0.84 -16.08 -2.55
N THR A 220 -2.16 -16.06 -2.56
CA THR A 220 -2.95 -15.05 -3.28
C THR A 220 -2.68 -13.65 -2.73
N GLN A 221 -2.61 -13.50 -1.40
CA GLN A 221 -2.21 -12.25 -0.76
C GLN A 221 -0.82 -11.78 -1.21
N LEU A 222 0.15 -12.69 -1.25
CA LEU A 222 1.51 -12.42 -1.73
C LEU A 222 1.49 -11.98 -3.21
N LEU A 223 0.77 -12.72 -4.06
CA LEU A 223 0.66 -12.39 -5.49
C LEU A 223 -0.01 -11.02 -5.69
N LEU A 224 -1.04 -10.69 -4.91
CA LEU A 224 -1.67 -9.38 -4.97
C LEU A 224 -0.68 -8.26 -4.61
N ALA A 225 0.11 -8.40 -3.55
CA ALA A 225 1.14 -7.43 -3.19
C ALA A 225 2.21 -7.30 -4.28
N LEU A 226 2.65 -8.41 -4.87
CA LEU A 226 3.63 -8.43 -5.96
C LEU A 226 3.13 -7.74 -7.22
N THR A 227 1.82 -7.79 -7.54
CA THR A 227 1.27 -7.04 -8.68
C THR A 227 1.51 -5.55 -8.57
N GLY A 228 1.43 -4.98 -7.35
CA GLY A 228 1.76 -3.58 -7.08
C GLY A 228 3.21 -3.25 -7.45
N PHE A 229 4.17 -4.09 -7.05
CA PHE A 229 5.58 -3.89 -7.39
C PHE A 229 5.87 -4.13 -8.87
N LEU A 230 5.26 -5.14 -9.48
CA LEU A 230 5.39 -5.39 -10.91
C LEU A 230 4.86 -4.22 -11.74
N THR A 231 3.71 -3.66 -11.38
CA THR A 231 3.18 -2.47 -12.07
C THR A 231 4.09 -1.27 -11.92
N ALA A 232 4.69 -1.06 -10.74
CA ALA A 232 5.62 0.04 -10.49
C ALA A 232 6.92 -0.07 -11.31
N ILE A 233 7.36 -1.28 -11.65
CA ILE A 233 8.54 -1.52 -12.47
C ILE A 233 8.21 -1.47 -13.97
N VAL A 234 7.16 -2.18 -14.38
CA VAL A 234 6.82 -2.38 -15.81
C VAL A 234 6.23 -1.11 -16.42
N LEU A 235 5.36 -0.39 -15.69
CA LEU A 235 4.65 0.76 -16.23
C LEU A 235 5.60 1.91 -16.62
N PRO A 236 6.60 2.32 -15.79
CA PRO A 236 7.58 3.31 -16.21
C PRO A 236 8.46 2.80 -17.35
N ALA A 237 8.88 1.53 -17.32
CA ALA A 237 9.69 0.95 -18.36
C ALA A 237 8.97 0.94 -19.72
N ALA A 238 7.67 0.66 -19.73
CA ALA A 238 6.85 0.67 -20.96
C ALA A 238 6.57 2.10 -21.46
N VAL A 239 6.17 3.02 -20.56
CA VAL A 239 5.78 4.39 -20.92
C VAL A 239 6.98 5.22 -21.34
N PHE A 240 8.12 5.07 -20.65
CA PHE A 240 9.33 5.87 -20.90
C PHE A 240 10.35 5.17 -21.78
N ARG A 241 10.03 4.02 -22.36
CA ARG A 241 10.93 3.23 -23.23
C ARG A 241 11.61 4.03 -24.33
N LYS A 242 10.91 5.03 -24.89
CA LYS A 242 11.45 5.91 -25.96
C LYS A 242 12.27 7.09 -25.45
N ARG A 243 12.35 7.32 -24.14
CA ARG A 243 13.04 8.48 -23.54
C ARG A 243 14.25 8.00 -22.72
N LYS A 244 15.39 7.73 -23.41
CA LYS A 244 16.62 7.23 -22.79
C LYS A 244 17.13 8.04 -21.57
N ALA A 245 16.89 9.36 -21.54
CA ALA A 245 17.28 10.24 -20.45
C ALA A 245 16.52 10.02 -19.13
N MET A 246 15.44 9.24 -19.12
CA MET A 246 14.63 8.93 -17.94
C MET A 246 14.82 7.49 -17.42
N GLN A 247 15.76 6.75 -18.00
CA GLN A 247 16.01 5.34 -17.64
C GLN A 247 17.11 5.16 -16.58
N ASN A 248 17.90 6.20 -16.33
CA ASN A 248 19.00 6.20 -15.35
C ASN A 248 18.58 6.85 -14.04
#